data_36b3f34187da258d047119c027709489
#
_entry.id   36b3f34187da258d047119c027709489
#
_cell.length_a   1.000
_cell.length_b   1.000
_cell.length_c   1.000
_cell.angle_alpha   90.00
_cell.angle_beta   90.00
_cell.angle_gamma   90.00
#
_symmetry.space_group_name_H-M   'P 1'
#
loop_
_entity.id
_entity.type
_entity.pdbx_description
1 polymer ?
#
loop_
_entity_poly.entity_id
_entity_poly.type
_entity_poly.pdbx_seq_one_letter_code
_entity_poly.pdbx_strand_id
1 'polypeptide(L)'
;MKALVYNCPRDVNVKDVPNAKIEQQTDVLVKITSINICGSDLHMYEGRTSVEHGKVLGHENLGEVIEVGNAVDRIKVGDRVCLPFNIGCGFCKNCERGLTGFCLTANPGSVGAAYGYALDRTILTVGKQNTCVDEVNRHLLDFLDG
;
A
#
# COMPACT_ATOMS: atom_id res chain seq x y z
N MET A 1 3.26 15.19 -0.85
CA MET A 1 4.29 14.17 -1.11
C MET A 1 4.22 13.70 -2.56
N LYS A 2 5.30 13.15 -3.11
CA LYS A 2 5.27 12.58 -4.46
C LYS A 2 4.82 11.12 -4.42
N ALA A 3 4.06 10.69 -5.44
CA ALA A 3 3.61 9.31 -5.58
C ALA A 3 3.52 8.93 -7.06
N LEU A 4 3.79 7.65 -7.35
CA LEU A 4 3.53 7.09 -8.67
C LEU A 4 2.04 6.84 -8.81
N VAL A 5 1.41 7.48 -9.79
CA VAL A 5 -0.05 7.46 -10.00
C VAL A 5 -0.38 6.84 -11.34
N TYR A 6 -1.28 5.86 -11.33
CA TYR A 6 -1.82 5.24 -12.53
C TYR A 6 -2.87 6.14 -13.19
N ASN A 7 -2.72 6.39 -14.48
CA ASN A 7 -3.72 7.13 -15.27
C ASN A 7 -4.55 6.18 -16.14
N CYS A 8 -3.88 5.36 -16.95
CA CYS A 8 -4.49 4.34 -17.80
C CYS A 8 -3.42 3.31 -18.21
N PRO A 9 -3.74 2.26 -18.98
CA PRO A 9 -2.74 1.32 -19.47
C PRO A 9 -1.56 2.01 -20.14
N ARG A 10 -0.35 1.67 -19.68
CA ARG A 10 0.94 2.22 -20.10
C ARG A 10 1.15 3.71 -19.85
N ASP A 11 0.35 4.27 -18.94
CA ASP A 11 0.49 5.66 -18.51
C ASP A 11 0.47 5.75 -16.99
N VAL A 12 1.64 5.97 -16.42
CA VAL A 12 1.86 6.23 -15.00
C VAL A 12 2.75 7.46 -14.85
N ASN A 13 2.48 8.28 -13.84
CA ASN A 13 3.23 9.51 -13.65
C ASN A 13 3.49 9.77 -12.17
N VAL A 14 4.64 10.37 -11.86
CA VAL A 14 4.89 10.91 -10.52
C VAL A 14 4.11 12.21 -10.36
N LYS A 15 3.22 12.24 -9.39
CA LYS A 15 2.37 13.40 -9.08
C LYS A 15 2.51 13.82 -7.62
N ASP A 16 2.26 15.08 -7.35
CA ASP A 16 2.08 15.55 -5.99
C ASP A 16 0.70 15.15 -5.48
N VAL A 17 0.70 14.43 -4.36
CA VAL A 17 -0.50 13.98 -3.66
C VAL A 17 -0.49 14.48 -2.21
N PRO A 18 -1.64 14.56 -1.53
CA PRO A 18 -1.70 14.94 -0.12
C PRO A 18 -0.76 14.07 0.73
N ASN A 19 -0.12 14.65 1.73
CA ASN A 19 0.68 13.90 2.68
C ASN A 19 -0.20 12.91 3.45
N ALA A 20 0.33 11.72 3.68
CA ALA A 20 -0.27 10.74 4.58
C ALA A 20 -0.30 11.28 6.01
N LYS A 21 -1.30 10.88 6.78
CA LYS A 21 -1.50 11.25 8.18
C LYS A 21 -2.23 10.15 8.93
N ILE A 22 -2.12 10.12 10.24
CA ILE A 22 -2.96 9.28 11.09
C ILE A 22 -4.42 9.76 10.96
N GLU A 23 -5.31 8.87 10.53
CA GLU A 23 -6.75 9.11 10.42
C GLU A 23 -7.53 8.34 11.50
N GLN A 24 -7.00 7.18 11.91
CA GLN A 24 -7.58 6.34 12.97
C GLN A 24 -6.55 6.04 14.05
N GLN A 25 -7.04 5.73 15.24
CA GLN A 25 -6.16 5.40 16.37
C GLN A 25 -5.37 4.10 16.19
N THR A 26 -5.76 3.27 15.25
CA THR A 26 -5.08 2.02 14.86
C THR A 26 -4.07 2.20 13.73
N ASP A 27 -3.91 3.42 13.22
CA ASP A 27 -3.02 3.67 12.09
C ASP A 27 -1.57 3.81 12.52
N VAL A 28 -0.68 3.49 11.59
CA VAL A 28 0.76 3.68 11.69
C VAL A 28 1.25 4.48 10.48
N LEU A 29 1.97 5.57 10.71
CA LEU A 29 2.60 6.35 9.66
C LEU A 29 4.03 5.85 9.45
N VAL A 30 4.33 5.43 8.23
CA VAL A 30 5.62 4.84 7.86
C VAL A 30 6.32 5.71 6.83
N LYS A 31 7.57 6.08 7.11
CA LYS A 31 8.45 6.70 6.14
C LYS A 31 9.09 5.60 5.30
N ILE A 32 8.68 5.49 4.04
CA ILE A 32 9.19 4.47 3.13
C ILE A 32 10.66 4.74 2.80
N THR A 33 11.48 3.72 2.92
CA THR A 33 12.93 3.75 2.63
C THR A 33 13.30 2.87 1.43
N SER A 34 12.46 1.88 1.11
CA SER A 34 12.65 1.00 -0.04
C SER A 34 11.32 0.45 -0.50
N ILE A 35 11.23 0.17 -1.78
CA ILE A 35 10.08 -0.47 -2.41
C ILE A 35 10.57 -1.45 -3.47
N ASN A 36 9.86 -2.57 -3.65
CA ASN A 36 10.08 -3.47 -4.76
C ASN A 36 9.00 -3.33 -5.83
N ILE A 37 9.32 -3.84 -7.02
CA ILE A 37 8.39 -3.98 -8.14
C ILE A 37 7.95 -5.44 -8.18
N CYS A 38 6.66 -5.66 -8.09
CA CYS A 38 6.03 -6.97 -8.26
C CYS A 38 5.56 -7.17 -9.70
N GLY A 39 5.46 -8.41 -10.14
CA GLY A 39 4.85 -8.72 -11.44
C GLY A 39 3.40 -8.23 -11.57
N SER A 40 2.68 -8.06 -10.46
CA SER A 40 1.34 -7.49 -10.46
C SER A 40 1.31 -6.00 -10.86
N ASP A 41 2.36 -5.23 -10.56
CA ASP A 41 2.48 -3.84 -11.01
C ASP A 41 2.54 -3.77 -12.54
N LEU A 42 3.24 -4.72 -13.18
CA LEU A 42 3.30 -4.83 -14.64
C LEU A 42 1.94 -5.21 -15.24
N HIS A 43 1.19 -6.11 -14.60
CA HIS A 43 -0.17 -6.44 -15.04
C HIS A 43 -1.10 -5.24 -14.98
N MET A 44 -0.97 -4.42 -13.94
CA MET A 44 -1.70 -3.16 -13.82
C MET A 44 -1.28 -2.16 -14.89
N TYR A 45 0.02 -1.97 -15.06
CA TYR A 45 0.59 -1.07 -16.06
C TYR A 45 0.14 -1.43 -17.47
N GLU A 46 0.15 -2.71 -17.84
CA GLU A 46 -0.29 -3.18 -19.16
C GLU A 46 -1.83 -3.24 -19.34
N GLY A 47 -2.59 -2.94 -18.30
CA GLY A 47 -4.06 -2.98 -18.35
C GLY A 47 -4.65 -4.40 -18.34
N ARG A 48 -3.86 -5.42 -17.94
CA ARG A 48 -4.35 -6.80 -17.77
C ARG A 48 -5.18 -6.97 -16.50
N THR A 49 -5.00 -6.06 -15.54
CA THR A 49 -5.79 -5.96 -14.31
C THR A 49 -6.46 -4.61 -14.29
N SER A 50 -7.77 -4.58 -13.99
CA SER A 50 -8.51 -3.33 -13.88
C SER A 50 -8.01 -2.52 -12.68
N VAL A 51 -7.61 -1.28 -12.93
CA VAL A 51 -7.15 -0.33 -11.92
C VAL A 51 -7.87 0.99 -12.15
N GLU A 52 -8.30 1.62 -11.07
CA GLU A 52 -8.95 2.93 -11.16
C GLU A 52 -7.95 4.03 -11.51
N HIS A 53 -8.37 4.96 -12.34
CA HIS A 53 -7.61 6.18 -12.63
C HIS A 53 -7.33 6.95 -11.33
N GLY A 54 -6.10 7.44 -11.20
CA GLY A 54 -5.66 8.17 -10.01
C GLY A 54 -5.16 7.29 -8.85
N LYS A 55 -5.15 5.96 -9.02
CA LYS A 55 -4.63 5.05 -7.99
C LYS A 55 -3.14 5.21 -7.83
N VAL A 56 -2.68 5.33 -6.59
CA VAL A 56 -1.26 5.27 -6.23
C VAL A 56 -0.79 3.82 -6.30
N LEU A 57 0.29 3.59 -7.04
CA LEU A 57 0.92 2.27 -7.18
C LEU A 57 2.01 2.06 -6.12
N GLY A 58 2.36 0.79 -5.93
CA GLY A 58 3.38 0.34 -4.97
C GLY A 58 2.75 -0.37 -3.76
N HIS A 59 3.10 -1.65 -3.55
CA HIS A 59 2.52 -2.49 -2.50
C HIS A 59 3.54 -3.40 -1.79
N GLU A 60 4.83 -3.23 -2.08
CA GLU A 60 5.92 -3.98 -1.44
C GLU A 60 6.88 -3.00 -0.76
N ASN A 61 6.44 -2.44 0.36
CA ASN A 61 7.11 -1.32 1.01
C ASN A 61 7.89 -1.78 2.24
N LEU A 62 9.09 -1.23 2.41
CA LEU A 62 9.88 -1.26 3.64
C LEU A 62 10.07 0.17 4.13
N GLY A 63 9.92 0.39 5.42
CA GLY A 63 10.08 1.72 5.97
C GLY A 63 10.31 1.76 7.48
N GLU A 64 10.45 2.97 7.98
CA GLU A 64 10.57 3.28 9.40
C GLU A 64 9.28 3.92 9.89
N VAL A 65 8.80 3.45 11.02
CA VAL A 65 7.63 4.02 11.70
C VAL A 65 7.98 5.40 12.26
N ILE A 66 7.24 6.42 11.86
CA ILE A 66 7.47 7.80 12.30
C ILE A 66 6.36 8.34 13.20
N GLU A 67 5.17 7.71 13.17
CA GLU A 67 4.04 8.07 14.01
C GLU A 67 3.14 6.86 14.20
N VAL A 68 2.49 6.73 15.37
CA VAL A 68 1.54 5.67 15.69
C VAL A 68 0.29 6.24 16.34
N GLY A 69 -0.86 5.68 16.02
CA GLY A 69 -2.11 5.99 16.72
C GLY A 69 -2.15 5.37 18.11
N ASN A 70 -2.96 5.93 19.00
CA ASN A 70 -3.00 5.56 20.42
C ASN A 70 -3.49 4.12 20.71
N ALA A 71 -4.12 3.46 19.74
CA ALA A 71 -4.57 2.07 19.86
C ALA A 71 -3.57 1.05 19.27
N VAL A 72 -2.40 1.49 18.85
CA VAL A 72 -1.31 0.63 18.36
C VAL A 72 -0.46 0.20 19.53
N ASP A 73 -0.37 -1.11 19.78
CA ASP A 73 0.32 -1.68 20.95
C ASP A 73 1.59 -2.50 20.61
N ARG A 74 1.72 -2.96 19.37
CA ARG A 74 2.80 -3.87 18.96
C ARG A 74 3.93 -3.23 18.18
N ILE A 75 3.72 -2.02 17.71
CA ILE A 75 4.65 -1.27 16.86
C ILE A 75 4.88 0.09 17.50
N LYS A 76 6.11 0.58 17.44
CA LYS A 76 6.51 1.87 18.00
C LYS A 76 7.30 2.71 17.01
N VAL A 77 7.36 3.99 17.23
CA VAL A 77 8.19 4.93 16.46
C VAL A 77 9.65 4.47 16.48
N GLY A 78 10.28 4.45 15.32
CA GLY A 78 11.63 3.97 15.06
C GLY A 78 11.72 2.49 14.64
N ASP A 79 10.63 1.72 14.73
CA ASP A 79 10.64 0.35 14.25
C ASP A 79 10.74 0.32 12.70
N ARG A 80 11.51 -0.65 12.19
CA ARG A 80 11.54 -0.95 10.74
C ARG A 80 10.50 -2.00 10.42
N VAL A 81 9.64 -1.70 9.48
CA VAL A 81 8.50 -2.54 9.12
C VAL A 81 8.49 -2.84 7.62
N CYS A 82 8.20 -4.07 7.29
CA CYS A 82 7.88 -4.50 5.93
C CYS A 82 6.36 -4.60 5.81
N LEU A 83 5.79 -3.97 4.79
CA LEU A 83 4.36 -3.91 4.54
C LEU A 83 4.01 -4.93 3.44
N PRO A 84 3.51 -6.12 3.79
CA PRO A 84 3.10 -7.09 2.79
C PRO A 84 1.80 -6.65 2.12
N PHE A 85 1.55 -7.11 0.90
CA PHE A 85 0.28 -6.87 0.22
C PHE A 85 -0.90 -7.60 0.88
N ASN A 86 -0.64 -8.69 1.59
CA ASN A 86 -1.65 -9.40 2.37
C ASN A 86 -1.92 -8.69 3.68
N ILE A 87 -3.07 -8.04 3.79
CA ILE A 87 -3.46 -7.28 4.97
C ILE A 87 -4.56 -8.01 5.73
N GLY A 88 -4.39 -8.11 7.03
CA GLY A 88 -5.36 -8.69 7.94
C GLY A 88 -5.56 -7.82 9.16
N CYS A 89 -6.81 -7.74 9.66
CA CYS A 89 -7.13 -6.97 10.85
C CYS A 89 -6.63 -7.62 12.16
N GLY A 90 -6.25 -8.89 12.13
CA GLY A 90 -5.73 -9.62 13.28
C GLY A 90 -6.81 -10.19 14.25
N PHE A 91 -8.06 -9.74 14.18
CA PHE A 91 -9.09 -10.07 15.16
C PHE A 91 -10.38 -10.66 14.57
N CYS A 92 -10.58 -10.71 13.26
CA CYS A 92 -11.75 -11.35 12.69
C CYS A 92 -11.61 -12.89 12.70
N LYS A 93 -12.71 -13.60 12.58
CA LYS A 93 -12.78 -15.07 12.59
C LYS A 93 -11.77 -15.76 11.66
N ASN A 94 -11.50 -15.18 10.49
CA ASN A 94 -10.52 -15.74 9.56
C ASN A 94 -9.09 -15.44 10.01
N CYS A 95 -8.81 -14.24 10.53
CA CYS A 95 -7.49 -13.91 11.07
C CYS A 95 -7.13 -14.75 12.28
N GLU A 96 -8.07 -15.00 13.20
CA GLU A 96 -7.88 -15.89 14.36
C GLU A 96 -7.53 -17.33 13.96
N ARG A 97 -7.94 -17.75 12.77
CA ARG A 97 -7.61 -19.06 12.18
C ARG A 97 -6.32 -19.05 11.36
N GLY A 98 -5.58 -17.94 11.31
CA GLY A 98 -4.39 -17.78 10.49
C GLY A 98 -4.66 -17.51 9.00
N LEU A 99 -5.93 -17.35 8.61
CA LEU A 99 -6.34 -17.09 7.22
C LEU A 99 -6.38 -15.57 6.93
N THR A 100 -5.26 -14.91 7.14
CA THR A 100 -5.16 -13.44 7.04
C THR A 100 -5.42 -12.92 5.64
N GLY A 101 -5.04 -13.66 4.59
CA GLY A 101 -5.34 -13.31 3.18
C GLY A 101 -6.85 -13.30 2.85
N PHE A 102 -7.67 -13.91 3.72
CA PHE A 102 -9.14 -13.91 3.62
C PHE A 102 -9.79 -13.12 4.76
N CYS A 103 -9.11 -12.08 5.22
CA CYS A 103 -9.60 -11.20 6.27
C CYS A 103 -10.96 -10.61 5.91
N LEU A 104 -11.96 -10.81 6.80
CA LEU A 104 -13.33 -10.35 6.56
C LEU A 104 -13.46 -8.82 6.66
N THR A 105 -12.53 -8.16 7.33
CA THR A 105 -12.50 -6.72 7.49
C THR A 105 -11.75 -6.04 6.34
N ALA A 106 -10.58 -6.56 5.99
CA ALA A 106 -9.74 -5.99 4.94
C ALA A 106 -10.16 -6.45 3.53
N ASN A 107 -10.80 -7.64 3.42
CA ASN A 107 -11.19 -8.28 2.16
C ASN A 107 -12.67 -8.72 2.17
N PRO A 108 -13.64 -7.80 2.29
CA PRO A 108 -15.05 -8.15 2.35
C PRO A 108 -15.58 -8.57 0.97
N GLY A 109 -15.38 -9.84 0.63
CA GLY A 109 -16.15 -10.50 -0.42
C GLY A 109 -15.67 -10.36 -1.86
N SER A 110 -14.47 -9.89 -2.15
CA SER A 110 -13.97 -9.88 -3.52
C SER A 110 -12.58 -10.51 -3.67
N VAL A 111 -12.40 -11.28 -4.74
CA VAL A 111 -11.11 -11.86 -5.12
C VAL A 111 -10.07 -10.77 -5.46
N GLY A 112 -10.51 -9.62 -5.96
CA GLY A 112 -9.66 -8.46 -6.23
C GLY A 112 -9.06 -7.83 -4.98
N ALA A 113 -9.68 -8.05 -3.83
CA ALA A 113 -9.20 -7.63 -2.54
C ALA A 113 -7.87 -8.28 -2.12
N ALA A 114 -7.56 -9.44 -2.64
CA ALA A 114 -6.29 -10.12 -2.38
C ALA A 114 -5.06 -9.32 -2.86
N TYR A 115 -5.25 -8.35 -3.74
CA TYR A 115 -4.20 -7.48 -4.25
C TYR A 115 -4.21 -6.07 -3.64
N GLY A 116 -4.76 -5.90 -2.47
CA GLY A 116 -4.80 -4.58 -1.83
C GLY A 116 -5.80 -3.58 -2.41
N TYR A 117 -6.70 -4.03 -3.26
CA TYR A 117 -7.74 -3.19 -3.87
C TYR A 117 -9.01 -3.05 -3.04
N ALA A 118 -9.15 -3.88 -2.05
CA ALA A 118 -10.31 -3.80 -1.20
C ALA A 118 -10.08 -2.83 -0.08
N LEU A 119 -10.63 -1.73 -0.30
CA LEU A 119 -11.32 -0.95 0.70
C LEU A 119 -10.45 -0.27 1.73
N ASP A 120 -10.29 0.84 1.37
CA ASP A 120 -10.83 2.07 1.84
C ASP A 120 -10.45 2.51 3.25
N ARG A 121 -10.05 1.70 4.20
CA ARG A 121 -9.66 2.23 5.49
C ARG A 121 -8.34 1.71 6.04
N THR A 122 -8.13 0.43 6.13
CA THR A 122 -6.89 -0.11 6.69
C THR A 122 -5.75 -0.10 5.66
N ILE A 123 -6.09 -0.41 4.41
CA ILE A 123 -5.14 -0.38 3.30
C ILE A 123 -4.84 1.04 2.85
N LEU A 124 -5.79 1.95 2.96
CA LEU A 124 -5.58 3.33 2.55
C LEU A 124 -4.61 4.06 3.45
N THR A 125 -4.56 3.72 4.71
CA THR A 125 -3.55 4.30 5.57
C THR A 125 -2.17 3.80 5.21
N VAL A 126 -2.02 2.51 4.95
CA VAL A 126 -0.79 1.91 4.43
C VAL A 126 -0.56 2.28 2.97
N GLY A 127 -1.56 2.27 2.12
CA GLY A 127 -1.45 2.55 0.68
C GLY A 127 -1.32 4.03 0.32
N LYS A 128 -1.92 4.93 1.07
CA LYS A 128 -1.66 6.37 0.92
C LYS A 128 -0.28 6.78 1.39
N GLN A 129 0.36 5.92 2.16
CA GLN A 129 1.71 6.11 2.65
C GLN A 129 2.78 5.73 1.66
N ASN A 130 2.37 5.14 0.60
CA ASN A 130 3.21 4.32 -0.22
C ASN A 130 4.22 5.07 -0.92
N THR A 131 4.60 6.12 -0.85
CA THR A 131 5.62 6.64 -1.73
C THR A 131 5.96 8.09 -1.46
N CYS A 132 6.47 8.31 -0.31
CA CYS A 132 7.30 9.46 -0.13
C CYS A 132 8.74 9.13 -0.45
N VAL A 133 9.10 8.93 -1.70
CA VAL A 133 10.54 8.96 -2.03
C VAL A 133 10.73 9.27 -3.49
N ASP A 134 11.31 10.41 -3.76
CA ASP A 134 11.66 10.84 -5.11
C ASP A 134 12.58 9.85 -5.87
N GLU A 135 13.41 9.12 -5.15
CA GLU A 135 14.36 8.17 -5.75
C GLU A 135 13.71 6.83 -6.13
N VAL A 136 12.85 6.30 -5.29
CA VAL A 136 12.23 4.98 -5.49
C VAL A 136 11.23 5.01 -6.64
N ASN A 137 10.47 6.09 -6.76
CA ASN A 137 9.54 6.25 -7.88
C ASN A 137 10.25 6.42 -9.22
N ARG A 138 11.46 6.97 -9.22
CA ARG A 138 12.28 7.10 -10.42
C ARG A 138 12.72 5.73 -10.93
N HIS A 139 13.17 4.84 -10.06
CA HIS A 139 13.53 3.46 -10.43
C HIS A 139 12.35 2.66 -11.01
N LEU A 140 11.14 2.86 -10.47
CA LEU A 140 9.95 2.22 -11.02
C LEU A 140 9.62 2.74 -12.43
N LEU A 141 9.71 4.04 -12.66
CA LEU A 141 9.53 4.62 -14.00
C LEU A 141 10.59 4.14 -14.98
N ASP A 142 11.87 4.18 -14.59
CA ASP A 142 12.97 3.71 -15.44
C ASP A 142 12.82 2.23 -15.83
N PHE A 143 12.26 1.41 -14.94
CA PHE A 143 11.97 0.00 -15.22
C PHE A 143 10.77 -0.19 -16.17
N LEU A 144 9.76 0.67 -16.08
CA LEU A 144 8.55 0.57 -16.91
C LEU A 144 8.77 1.15 -18.32
N ASP A 145 9.68 2.10 -18.47
CA ASP A 145 10.00 2.78 -19.74
C ASP A 145 11.14 2.09 -20.52
N GLY A 146 11.87 1.16 -19.91
CA GLY A 146 12.96 0.38 -20.51
C GLY A 146 12.47 -0.87 -21.23
#